data_038b29c107fe9aa689698e85249ace75
#
_entry.id   038b29c107fe9aa689698e85249ace75
#
_cell.length_a   1.000
_cell.length_b   1.000
_cell.length_c   1.000
_cell.angle_alpha   90.00
_cell.angle_beta   90.00
_cell.angle_gamma   90.00
#
_symmetry.space_group_name_H-M   'P 1'
#
loop_
_entity.id
_entity.type
_entity.pdbx_description
1 polymer ?
#
loop_
_entity_poly.entity_id
_entity_poly.type
_entity_poly.pdbx_seq_one_letter_code
_entity_poly.pdbx_strand_id
1 'polypeptide(L)'
;MFFIKHQNLAPEKALLTSFLLFQVSYIPTEEGDHEVDLRLDGTPLPDSPFPVSAVRGCNPQKVKAYGDGLEKGIVDEANTFTIETRNAGTGGLGIAIEGPSEAEMNCTDNKDGTCTVEYVPVEEGDYDIAIKFDDEHIPGSPFQVRISTKFSVTR
;
A
#
# COMPACT_ATOMS: atom_id res chain seq x y z
N MET A 1 -5.29 2.85 25.80
CA MET A 1 -5.41 4.33 25.75
C MET A 1 -4.02 4.90 25.97
N PHE A 2 -3.41 5.42 24.93
CA PHE A 2 -2.07 6.00 25.00
C PHE A 2 -2.19 7.53 24.95
N PHE A 3 -1.53 8.20 25.89
CA PHE A 3 -1.49 9.66 25.92
C PHE A 3 -0.29 10.15 25.10
N ILE A 4 -0.53 10.95 24.05
CA ILE A 4 0.51 11.76 23.43
C ILE A 4 0.84 12.87 24.43
N LYS A 5 2.09 12.89 24.90
CA LYS A 5 2.59 13.80 25.94
C LYS A 5 2.14 15.24 25.75
N HIS A 6 1.79 15.88 26.88
CA HIS A 6 1.55 17.31 26.99
C HIS A 6 2.56 18.15 26.17
N GLN A 7 2.08 18.81 25.16
CA GLN A 7 2.83 19.92 24.57
C GLN A 7 2.37 21.20 25.24
N ASN A 8 3.21 21.75 26.10
CA ASN A 8 2.98 23.07 26.68
C ASN A 8 3.46 24.11 25.67
N LEU A 9 2.53 24.77 25.01
CA LEU A 9 2.81 25.84 24.05
C LEU A 9 3.14 27.12 24.84
N ALA A 10 4.44 27.42 25.00
CA ALA A 10 4.86 28.72 25.53
C ALA A 10 4.74 29.79 24.43
N PRO A 11 4.12 30.95 24.70
CA PRO A 11 4.09 32.03 23.72
C PRO A 11 5.50 32.62 23.57
N GLU A 12 6.15 32.35 22.44
CA GLU A 12 7.24 33.22 22.04
C GLU A 12 6.68 34.62 21.79
N LYS A 13 7.36 35.63 22.30
CA LYS A 13 6.96 37.05 22.28
C LYS A 13 6.37 37.41 20.92
N ALA A 14 5.04 37.39 20.83
CA ALA A 14 4.34 37.87 19.66
C ALA A 14 4.21 39.39 19.72
N LEU A 15 4.89 40.06 18.82
CA LEU A 15 4.64 41.43 18.45
C LEU A 15 3.25 41.53 17.80
N LEU A 16 2.26 42.12 18.55
CA LEU A 16 1.15 42.91 18.05
C LEU A 16 0.51 42.54 16.70
N THR A 17 0.03 41.33 16.56
CA THR A 17 -1.04 41.03 15.59
C THR A 17 -2.05 40.10 16.25
N SER A 18 -3.32 40.37 16.04
CA SER A 18 -4.47 39.81 16.73
C SER A 18 -4.73 38.32 16.45
N PHE A 19 -3.79 37.58 15.83
CA PHE A 19 -3.91 36.15 15.55
C PHE A 19 -2.57 35.45 15.79
N LEU A 20 -2.52 34.61 16.85
CA LEU A 20 -1.45 33.65 17.06
C LEU A 20 -1.90 32.31 16.45
N LEU A 21 -1.23 31.91 15.38
CA LEU A 21 -1.42 30.60 14.80
C LEU A 21 -0.31 29.66 15.25
N PHE A 22 -0.66 28.59 15.97
CA PHE A 22 0.25 27.52 16.35
C PHE A 22 0.00 26.30 15.46
N GLN A 23 1.04 25.73 14.90
CA GLN A 23 0.99 24.47 14.21
C GLN A 23 1.71 23.42 15.04
N VAL A 24 1.03 22.33 15.36
CA VAL A 24 1.60 21.20 16.09
C VAL A 24 1.71 20.02 15.14
N SER A 25 2.90 19.44 15.06
CA SER A 25 3.16 18.22 14.27
C SER A 25 3.61 17.10 15.20
N TYR A 26 3.11 15.91 14.97
CA TYR A 26 3.50 14.73 15.73
C TYR A 26 3.50 13.50 14.82
N ILE A 27 4.28 12.50 15.19
CA ILE A 27 4.36 11.22 14.49
C ILE A 27 3.91 10.14 15.47
N PRO A 28 2.74 9.52 15.25
CA PRO A 28 2.32 8.39 16.09
C PRO A 28 3.26 7.19 15.85
N THR A 29 3.64 6.52 16.92
CA THR A 29 4.52 5.34 16.88
C THR A 29 3.74 4.04 16.90
N GLU A 30 2.48 4.09 17.27
CA GLU A 30 1.57 2.95 17.35
C GLU A 30 0.24 3.30 16.69
N GLU A 31 -0.39 2.31 16.07
CA GLU A 31 -1.74 2.48 15.53
C GLU A 31 -2.79 2.29 16.62
N GLY A 32 -3.94 2.91 16.44
CA GLY A 32 -5.06 2.87 17.36
C GLY A 32 -5.58 4.25 17.72
N ASP A 33 -6.45 4.29 18.72
CA ASP A 33 -7.04 5.53 19.19
C ASP A 33 -6.11 6.22 20.19
N HIS A 34 -5.83 7.49 19.91
CA HIS A 34 -4.99 8.38 20.72
C HIS A 34 -5.78 9.61 21.14
N GLU A 35 -5.29 10.27 22.18
CA GLU A 35 -5.78 11.56 22.60
C GLU A 35 -4.65 12.59 22.54
N VAL A 36 -4.89 13.72 21.90
CA VAL A 36 -3.96 14.86 21.83
C VAL A 36 -4.40 15.91 22.83
N ASP A 37 -3.68 16.04 23.94
CA ASP A 37 -3.94 17.07 24.96
C ASP A 37 -3.11 18.32 24.67
N LEU A 38 -3.80 19.39 24.33
CA LEU A 38 -3.22 20.69 24.03
C LEU A 38 -3.52 21.68 25.16
N ARG A 39 -2.46 22.34 25.67
CA ARG A 39 -2.55 23.30 26.75
C ARG A 39 -1.79 24.60 26.42
N LEU A 40 -2.34 25.70 26.78
CA LEU A 40 -1.69 27.02 26.76
C LEU A 40 -1.44 27.46 28.19
N ASP A 41 -0.18 27.70 28.56
CA ASP A 41 0.23 28.02 29.92
C ASP A 41 -0.38 27.11 31.00
N GLY A 42 -0.39 25.79 30.70
CA GLY A 42 -0.95 24.78 31.60
C GLY A 42 -2.48 24.67 31.57
N THR A 43 -3.18 25.57 30.90
CA THR A 43 -4.64 25.53 30.76
C THR A 43 -5.03 24.77 29.50
N PRO A 44 -5.91 23.76 29.62
CA PRO A 44 -6.38 23.00 28.42
C PRO A 44 -7.10 23.95 27.45
N LEU A 45 -6.83 23.76 26.16
CA LEU A 45 -7.61 24.43 25.11
C LEU A 45 -9.05 23.92 25.10
N PRO A 46 -10.02 24.74 24.60
CA PRO A 46 -11.37 24.27 24.36
C PRO A 46 -11.35 22.99 23.51
N ASP A 47 -12.16 22.02 23.86
CA ASP A 47 -12.27 20.71 23.24
C ASP A 47 -11.04 19.77 23.41
N SER A 48 -10.00 20.19 24.14
CA SER A 48 -8.91 19.31 24.53
C SER A 48 -9.34 18.37 25.67
N PRO A 49 -8.96 17.08 25.62
CA PRO A 49 -8.14 16.40 24.62
C PRO A 49 -8.90 16.07 23.33
N PHE A 50 -8.18 16.13 22.20
CA PHE A 50 -8.74 15.81 20.88
C PHE A 50 -8.56 14.31 20.59
N PRO A 51 -9.64 13.56 20.31
CA PRO A 51 -9.52 12.19 19.89
C PRO A 51 -8.99 12.10 18.45
N VAL A 52 -7.97 11.28 18.22
CA VAL A 52 -7.40 11.01 16.90
C VAL A 52 -7.16 9.52 16.74
N SER A 53 -7.47 9.00 15.57
CA SER A 53 -7.17 7.61 15.23
C SER A 53 -5.93 7.58 14.35
N ALA A 54 -4.89 6.90 14.83
CA ALA A 54 -3.68 6.65 14.07
C ALA A 54 -3.82 5.34 13.33
N VAL A 55 -3.74 5.40 12.02
CA VAL A 55 -3.75 4.22 11.16
C VAL A 55 -2.40 4.06 10.49
N ARG A 56 -2.01 2.82 10.23
CA ARG A 56 -0.76 2.57 9.52
C ARG A 56 -0.88 3.09 8.10
N GLY A 57 0.03 3.96 7.72
CA GLY A 57 0.09 4.50 6.38
C GLY A 57 0.33 3.42 5.33
N CYS A 58 -0.17 3.64 4.13
CA CYS A 58 0.10 2.83 2.96
C CYS A 58 1.42 3.27 2.29
N ASN A 59 2.26 2.31 1.90
CA ASN A 59 3.48 2.57 1.14
C ASN A 59 3.65 1.55 0.02
N PRO A 60 3.14 1.85 -1.19
CA PRO A 60 3.24 0.96 -2.36
C PRO A 60 4.67 0.58 -2.73
N GLN A 61 5.65 1.44 -2.42
CA GLN A 61 7.07 1.19 -2.71
C GLN A 61 7.68 0.05 -1.89
N LYS A 62 7.00 -0.39 -0.85
CA LYS A 62 7.41 -1.55 -0.03
C LYS A 62 6.76 -2.86 -0.47
N VAL A 63 5.81 -2.82 -1.39
CA VAL A 63 5.23 -4.02 -1.98
C VAL A 63 6.23 -4.65 -2.95
N LYS A 64 6.36 -5.97 -2.90
CA LYS A 64 7.20 -6.74 -3.80
C LYS A 64 6.36 -7.73 -4.57
N ALA A 65 6.69 -7.93 -5.84
CA ALA A 65 6.11 -8.98 -6.65
C ALA A 65 7.23 -9.79 -7.30
N TYR A 66 7.10 -11.10 -7.27
CA TYR A 66 8.10 -12.02 -7.80
C TYR A 66 7.48 -13.36 -8.19
N GLY A 67 8.14 -14.05 -9.08
CA GLY A 67 7.76 -15.38 -9.57
C GLY A 67 7.85 -15.48 -11.07
N ASP A 68 7.92 -16.70 -11.56
CA ASP A 68 8.10 -16.98 -12.99
C ASP A 68 7.00 -16.38 -13.86
N GLY A 69 5.78 -16.29 -13.34
CA GLY A 69 4.64 -15.71 -14.04
C GLY A 69 4.75 -14.21 -14.33
N LEU A 70 5.72 -13.51 -13.74
CA LEU A 70 6.04 -12.11 -14.07
C LEU A 70 7.17 -11.96 -15.09
N GLU A 71 7.81 -13.05 -15.48
CA GLU A 71 8.91 -13.06 -16.46
C GLU A 71 8.47 -13.70 -17.78
N LYS A 72 7.81 -14.83 -17.68
CA LYS A 72 7.35 -15.62 -18.83
C LYS A 72 6.14 -16.47 -18.43
N GLY A 73 5.38 -16.87 -19.42
CA GLY A 73 4.26 -17.79 -19.20
C GLY A 73 3.98 -18.67 -20.41
N ILE A 74 3.06 -19.59 -20.22
CA ILE A 74 2.65 -20.58 -21.23
C ILE A 74 1.13 -20.50 -21.39
N VAL A 75 0.68 -20.53 -22.65
CA VAL A 75 -0.73 -20.56 -23.03
C VAL A 75 -1.41 -21.81 -22.45
N ASP A 76 -2.65 -21.67 -22.02
CA ASP A 76 -3.50 -22.73 -21.45
C ASP A 76 -2.90 -23.42 -20.22
N GLU A 77 -1.88 -22.83 -19.61
CA GLU A 77 -1.31 -23.29 -18.34
C GLU A 77 -1.45 -22.23 -17.26
N ALA A 78 -1.51 -22.68 -16.01
CA ALA A 78 -1.52 -21.80 -14.86
C ALA A 78 -0.12 -21.19 -14.66
N ASN A 79 -0.02 -19.88 -14.80
CA ASN A 79 1.18 -19.12 -14.55
C ASN A 79 1.02 -18.40 -13.21
N THR A 80 2.01 -18.49 -12.33
CA THR A 80 1.88 -18.01 -10.95
C THR A 80 2.96 -17.01 -10.59
N PHE A 81 2.59 -16.03 -9.75
CA PHE A 81 3.51 -15.14 -9.10
C PHE A 81 3.00 -14.78 -7.70
N THR A 82 3.86 -14.25 -6.88
CA THR A 82 3.56 -13.88 -5.49
C THR A 82 3.72 -12.38 -5.30
N ILE A 83 2.79 -11.78 -4.57
CA ILE A 83 2.84 -10.39 -4.13
C ILE A 83 3.01 -10.37 -2.61
N GLU A 84 4.04 -9.68 -2.12
CA GLU A 84 4.30 -9.48 -0.70
C GLU A 84 3.94 -8.05 -0.30
N THR A 85 2.94 -7.91 0.59
CA THR A 85 2.45 -6.63 1.11
C THR A 85 2.82 -6.40 2.57
N ARG A 86 3.58 -7.30 3.16
CA ARG A 86 3.83 -7.43 4.61
C ARG A 86 4.27 -6.14 5.30
N ASN A 87 5.06 -5.31 4.63
CA ASN A 87 5.60 -4.08 5.21
C ASN A 87 5.04 -2.80 4.55
N ALA A 88 3.99 -2.93 3.76
CA ALA A 88 3.43 -1.84 2.98
C ALA A 88 2.31 -1.08 3.69
N GLY A 89 1.88 -1.55 4.86
CA GLY A 89 0.75 -0.98 5.59
C GLY A 89 -0.59 -1.53 5.10
N THR A 90 -1.65 -0.76 5.29
CA THR A 90 -3.01 -1.15 4.90
C THR A 90 -3.41 -0.43 3.63
N GLY A 91 -3.80 -1.17 2.61
CA GLY A 91 -4.24 -0.62 1.31
C GLY A 91 -4.90 -1.69 0.46
N GLY A 92 -5.62 -1.27 -0.56
CA GLY A 92 -6.26 -2.16 -1.52
C GLY A 92 -5.26 -2.64 -2.59
N LEU A 93 -5.21 -3.95 -2.82
CA LEU A 93 -4.41 -4.54 -3.89
C LEU A 93 -5.26 -4.65 -5.17
N GLY A 94 -4.80 -4.02 -6.24
CA GLY A 94 -5.39 -4.10 -7.57
C GLY A 94 -4.44 -4.76 -8.55
N ILE A 95 -4.95 -5.68 -9.36
CA ILE A 95 -4.18 -6.38 -10.39
C ILE A 95 -4.97 -6.32 -11.70
N ALA A 96 -4.29 -5.94 -12.77
CA ALA A 96 -4.84 -5.96 -14.11
C ALA A 96 -3.86 -6.65 -15.06
N ILE A 97 -4.37 -7.50 -15.91
CA ILE A 97 -3.59 -8.21 -16.94
C ILE A 97 -4.15 -7.79 -18.30
N GLU A 98 -3.33 -7.12 -19.08
CA GLU A 98 -3.68 -6.64 -20.42
C GLU A 98 -2.80 -7.33 -21.46
N GLY A 99 -3.41 -7.81 -22.54
CA GLY A 99 -2.69 -8.51 -23.60
C GLY A 99 -3.59 -8.82 -24.78
N PRO A 100 -3.14 -9.70 -25.71
CA PRO A 100 -3.90 -10.09 -26.89
C PRO A 100 -5.29 -10.66 -26.60
N SER A 101 -5.44 -11.31 -25.44
CA SER A 101 -6.71 -11.86 -24.96
C SER A 101 -6.89 -11.66 -23.47
N GLU A 102 -8.12 -11.78 -23.00
CA GLU A 102 -8.40 -11.85 -21.56
C GLU A 102 -7.79 -13.11 -20.97
N ALA A 103 -7.18 -12.98 -19.80
CA ALA A 103 -6.67 -14.11 -19.02
C ALA A 103 -7.53 -14.28 -17.76
N GLU A 104 -7.96 -15.52 -17.53
CA GLU A 104 -8.58 -15.84 -16.24
C GLU A 104 -7.54 -15.64 -15.12
N MET A 105 -7.93 -14.97 -14.05
CA MET A 105 -7.05 -14.68 -12.94
C MET A 105 -7.71 -15.04 -11.61
N ASN A 106 -6.95 -15.67 -10.74
CA ASN A 106 -7.34 -15.94 -9.37
C ASN A 106 -6.26 -15.45 -8.40
N CYS A 107 -6.67 -14.75 -7.34
CA CYS A 107 -5.78 -14.27 -6.29
C CYS A 107 -6.14 -14.94 -4.96
N THR A 108 -5.18 -15.60 -4.35
CA THR A 108 -5.33 -16.27 -3.05
C THR A 108 -4.50 -15.57 -1.99
N ASP A 109 -5.17 -15.07 -0.95
CA ASP A 109 -4.51 -14.53 0.23
C ASP A 109 -3.98 -15.67 1.11
N ASN A 110 -2.65 -15.74 1.27
CA ASN A 110 -1.98 -16.78 2.04
C ASN A 110 -2.02 -16.55 3.56
N LYS A 111 -2.62 -15.46 4.03
CA LYS A 111 -2.75 -15.07 5.45
C LYS A 111 -1.40 -14.84 6.18
N ASP A 112 -0.32 -14.69 5.46
CA ASP A 112 1.04 -14.45 5.98
C ASP A 112 1.62 -13.11 5.50
N GLY A 113 0.80 -12.26 4.88
CA GLY A 113 1.22 -11.00 4.24
C GLY A 113 1.67 -11.17 2.81
N THR A 114 1.34 -12.32 2.19
CA THR A 114 1.55 -12.59 0.78
C THR A 114 0.26 -13.03 0.10
N CYS A 115 0.16 -12.74 -1.22
CA CYS A 115 -0.89 -13.24 -2.08
C CYS A 115 -0.27 -14.03 -3.22
N THR A 116 -0.83 -15.19 -3.53
CA THR A 116 -0.47 -15.94 -4.74
C THR A 116 -1.47 -15.62 -5.84
N VAL A 117 -0.97 -15.15 -6.96
CA VAL A 117 -1.77 -14.87 -8.15
C VAL A 117 -1.50 -15.95 -9.18
N GLU A 118 -2.57 -16.52 -9.71
CA GLU A 118 -2.55 -17.49 -10.79
C GLU A 118 -3.34 -16.92 -11.97
N TYR A 119 -2.80 -17.00 -13.16
CA TYR A 119 -3.50 -16.59 -14.36
C TYR A 119 -3.28 -17.57 -15.52
N VAL A 120 -4.30 -17.70 -16.37
CA VAL A 120 -4.29 -18.63 -17.52
C VAL A 120 -4.56 -17.81 -18.80
N PRO A 121 -3.52 -17.48 -19.57
CA PRO A 121 -3.69 -16.82 -20.86
C PRO A 121 -4.11 -17.84 -21.94
N VAL A 122 -4.93 -17.41 -22.88
CA VAL A 122 -5.42 -18.26 -23.99
C VAL A 122 -4.75 -17.97 -25.33
N GLU A 123 -4.03 -16.88 -25.44
CA GLU A 123 -3.27 -16.51 -26.64
C GLU A 123 -1.82 -16.19 -26.31
N GLU A 124 -0.92 -16.48 -27.24
CA GLU A 124 0.49 -16.08 -27.15
C GLU A 124 0.68 -14.59 -27.47
N GLY A 125 1.67 -13.99 -26.86
CA GLY A 125 2.03 -12.61 -27.11
C GLY A 125 2.60 -11.90 -25.90
N ASP A 126 2.65 -10.59 -25.97
CA ASP A 126 3.13 -9.76 -24.88
C ASP A 126 1.95 -9.30 -24.02
N TYR A 127 2.07 -9.51 -22.72
CA TYR A 127 1.10 -9.12 -21.72
C TYR A 127 1.74 -8.12 -20.74
N ASP A 128 0.95 -7.13 -20.32
CA ASP A 128 1.31 -6.20 -19.27
C ASP A 128 0.53 -6.54 -18.01
N ILE A 129 1.24 -6.83 -16.93
CA ILE A 129 0.65 -7.11 -15.62
C ILE A 129 0.85 -5.88 -14.75
N ALA A 130 -0.20 -5.11 -14.56
CA ALA A 130 -0.20 -3.94 -13.67
C ALA A 130 -0.61 -4.36 -12.26
N ILE A 131 0.24 -4.07 -11.28
CA ILE A 131 -0.01 -4.31 -9.87
C ILE A 131 0.01 -2.97 -9.16
N LYS A 132 -1.10 -2.64 -8.52
CA LYS A 132 -1.27 -1.40 -7.76
C LYS A 132 -1.59 -1.71 -6.31
N PHE A 133 -1.06 -0.92 -5.42
CA PHE A 133 -1.41 -0.94 -4.01
C PHE A 133 -1.89 0.45 -3.62
N ASP A 134 -3.13 0.53 -3.16
CA ASP A 134 -3.84 1.79 -2.89
C ASP A 134 -3.83 2.76 -4.09
N ASP A 135 -4.16 2.22 -5.28
CA ASP A 135 -4.20 2.91 -6.58
C ASP A 135 -2.84 3.39 -7.14
N GLU A 136 -1.73 3.14 -6.46
CA GLU A 136 -0.38 3.41 -6.95
C GLU A 136 0.32 2.14 -7.45
N HIS A 137 1.05 2.26 -8.57
CA HIS A 137 1.88 1.16 -9.07
C HIS A 137 2.98 0.79 -8.07
N ILE A 138 3.15 -0.51 -7.84
CA ILE A 138 4.28 -1.02 -7.08
C ILE A 138 5.59 -0.94 -7.91
N PRO A 139 6.77 -1.07 -7.29
CA PRO A 139 8.04 -1.11 -8.03
C PRO A 139 8.03 -2.20 -9.10
N GLY A 140 8.38 -1.81 -10.33
CA GLY A 140 8.41 -2.70 -11.50
C GLY A 140 7.09 -2.84 -12.26
N SER A 141 5.96 -2.38 -11.70
CA SER A 141 4.66 -2.39 -12.38
C SER A 141 4.55 -1.24 -13.41
N PRO A 142 3.99 -1.48 -14.60
CA PRO A 142 3.53 -2.78 -15.10
C PRO A 142 4.68 -3.72 -15.50
N PHE A 143 4.52 -5.01 -15.25
CA PHE A 143 5.47 -6.05 -15.63
C PHE A 143 5.16 -6.53 -17.05
N GLN A 144 6.15 -6.54 -17.91
CA GLN A 144 6.01 -7.07 -19.27
C GLN A 144 6.35 -8.55 -19.29
N VAL A 145 5.39 -9.36 -19.70
CA VAL A 145 5.49 -10.82 -19.69
C VAL A 145 5.28 -11.36 -21.10
N ARG A 146 6.19 -12.20 -21.56
CA ARG A 146 6.04 -12.92 -22.81
C ARG A 146 5.36 -14.25 -22.58
N ILE A 147 4.18 -14.42 -23.20
CA ILE A 147 3.43 -15.67 -23.20
C ILE A 147 3.71 -16.40 -24.51
N SER A 148 4.07 -17.68 -24.42
CA SER A 148 4.36 -18.54 -25.55
C SER A 148 3.58 -19.83 -25.48
N THR A 149 3.41 -20.46 -26.64
CA THR A 149 2.83 -21.81 -26.72
C THR A 149 3.88 -22.86 -26.31
N LYS A 150 3.43 -23.93 -25.73
CA LYS A 150 4.29 -25.07 -25.43
C LYS A 150 4.70 -25.78 -26.72
N PHE A 151 6.00 -25.77 -27.01
CA PHE A 151 6.48 -26.55 -28.15
C PHE A 151 6.37 -28.07 -27.87
N SER A 152 5.49 -28.73 -28.60
CA SER A 152 5.50 -30.19 -28.72
C SER A 152 6.52 -30.60 -29.77
N VAL A 153 7.63 -31.16 -29.37
CA VAL A 153 8.50 -31.85 -30.33
C VAL A 153 7.92 -33.23 -30.58
N THR A 154 7.24 -33.39 -31.69
CA THR A 154 6.82 -34.70 -32.22
C THR A 154 7.97 -35.27 -33.06
N ARG A 155 8.46 -36.39 -32.64
CA ARG A 155 9.34 -37.21 -33.49
C ARG A 155 8.54 -38.02 -34.49
#